data_5121f2c9a5eb2dbb39ccfb4b491947da
#
_entry.id   5121f2c9a5eb2dbb39ccfb4b491947da
#
_cell.length_a   1.000
_cell.length_b   1.000
_cell.length_c   1.000
_cell.angle_alpha   90.00
_cell.angle_beta   90.00
_cell.angle_gamma   90.00
#
_symmetry.space_group_name_H-M   'P 1'
#
loop_
_entity.id
_entity.type
_entity.pdbx_description
1 polymer ?
#
loop_
_entity_poly.entity_id
_entity_poly.type
_entity_poly.pdbx_seq_one_letter_code
_entity_poly.pdbx_strand_id
1 'polypeptide(L)'
;MELMPLAHKLCSFNCVYCECGWNEPVSHPVLPTREEVKAALEKKLAVLSGQHSVLDVITFSGNGEPTLHPDFLGIIEDTCALRDRYYPSAKVSVLSNSTQLGRPDVVQALKMCDNRILKLDAATDTMMRRIDLPVNEGLTVKTLMERLGQFHGDFTLQTCFLRGEHDGQSIDNTTPEEVAAWYEAVDRLHPKQIMIYVIDRKTPEEHLEKIPREEMERIAAPLRAKGYDVIVSA
;
A
#
# COMPACT_ATOMS: atom_id res chain seq x y z
N MET A 1 -0.72 -6.55 -10.93
CA MET A 1 0.59 -7.10 -11.38
C MET A 1 1.44 -7.38 -10.16
N GLU A 2 2.06 -8.53 -10.11
CA GLU A 2 2.93 -8.93 -9.02
C GLU A 2 4.38 -8.89 -9.48
N LEU A 3 5.23 -8.22 -8.69
CA LEU A 3 6.66 -8.11 -8.91
C LEU A 3 7.46 -8.95 -7.91
N MET A 4 6.78 -9.48 -6.90
CA MET A 4 7.39 -10.30 -5.87
C MET A 4 7.23 -11.79 -6.22
N PRO A 5 8.02 -12.68 -5.61
CA PRO A 5 7.95 -14.11 -5.88
C PRO A 5 6.55 -14.66 -5.63
N LEU A 6 6.04 -15.53 -6.53
CA LEU A 6 4.72 -16.15 -6.36
C LEU A 6 4.69 -17.21 -5.26
N ALA A 7 5.83 -17.84 -4.99
CA ALA A 7 5.93 -18.97 -4.06
C ALA A 7 5.99 -18.56 -2.57
N HIS A 8 6.39 -17.32 -2.29
CA HIS A 8 6.54 -16.81 -0.93
C HIS A 8 6.42 -15.29 -0.91
N LYS A 9 5.98 -14.75 0.22
CA LYS A 9 5.86 -13.31 0.41
C LYS A 9 7.24 -12.68 0.58
N LEU A 10 7.49 -11.56 -0.11
CA LEU A 10 8.66 -10.70 0.09
C LEU A 10 8.20 -9.27 0.39
N CYS A 11 8.31 -8.87 1.65
CA CYS A 11 7.86 -7.56 2.11
C CYS A 11 8.80 -7.00 3.17
N SER A 12 8.88 -5.68 3.27
CA SER A 12 9.59 -4.95 4.32
C SER A 12 8.77 -4.77 5.61
N PHE A 13 7.48 -5.12 5.57
CA PHE A 13 6.59 -5.28 6.70
C PHE A 13 6.15 -6.75 6.84
N ASN A 14 5.72 -7.12 8.03
CA ASN A 14 5.15 -8.42 8.30
C ASN A 14 3.78 -8.28 8.96
N CYS A 15 2.91 -7.41 8.38
CA CYS A 15 1.66 -6.98 8.99
C CYS A 15 0.79 -8.15 9.45
N VAL A 16 0.30 -8.06 10.67
CA VAL A 16 -0.54 -9.08 11.33
C VAL A 16 -1.83 -9.40 10.56
N TYR A 17 -2.30 -8.48 9.72
CA TYR A 17 -3.54 -8.60 8.94
C TYR A 17 -3.29 -8.95 7.46
N CYS A 18 -2.05 -9.23 7.04
CA CYS A 18 -1.71 -9.39 5.63
C CYS A 18 -2.30 -10.65 5.01
N GLU A 19 -3.17 -10.51 4.02
CA GLU A 19 -3.79 -11.65 3.32
C GLU A 19 -2.77 -12.56 2.60
N CYS A 20 -1.54 -12.07 2.37
CA CYS A 20 -0.45 -12.86 1.79
C CYS A 20 0.30 -13.71 2.83
N GLY A 21 -0.14 -13.70 4.09
CA GLY A 21 0.52 -14.44 5.18
C GLY A 21 1.75 -13.74 5.74
N TRP A 22 2.54 -14.51 6.50
CA TRP A 22 3.81 -14.05 7.07
C TRP A 22 4.93 -14.04 6.03
N ASN A 23 5.95 -13.21 6.24
CA ASN A 23 7.20 -13.35 5.48
C ASN A 23 7.87 -14.68 5.81
N GLU A 24 8.30 -15.36 4.77
CA GLU A 24 9.12 -16.57 4.92
C GLU A 24 10.60 -16.22 4.73
N PRO A 25 11.51 -16.80 5.53
CA PRO A 25 12.94 -16.59 5.34
C PRO A 25 13.40 -17.28 4.05
N VAL A 26 13.74 -16.48 3.05
CA VAL A 26 14.27 -16.95 1.76
C VAL A 26 15.62 -16.31 1.52
N SER A 27 16.66 -17.14 1.40
CA SER A 27 18.04 -16.67 1.25
C SER A 27 18.31 -15.98 -0.09
N HIS A 28 17.61 -16.36 -1.17
CA HIS A 28 17.78 -15.80 -2.51
C HIS A 28 16.43 -15.76 -3.25
N PRO A 29 15.60 -14.73 -3.00
CA PRO A 29 14.33 -14.61 -3.71
C PRO A 29 14.59 -14.33 -5.19
N VAL A 30 13.98 -15.14 -6.06
CA VAL A 30 14.02 -14.93 -7.51
C VAL A 30 12.90 -13.96 -7.89
N LEU A 31 13.28 -12.78 -8.33
CA LEU A 31 12.36 -11.77 -8.87
C LEU A 31 12.30 -11.88 -10.40
N PRO A 32 11.15 -11.57 -11.02
CA PRO A 32 11.10 -11.47 -12.48
C PRO A 32 11.99 -10.31 -12.94
N THR A 33 12.70 -10.47 -14.06
CA THR A 33 13.46 -9.36 -14.63
C THR A 33 12.55 -8.31 -15.26
N ARG A 34 13.06 -7.09 -15.45
CA ARG A 34 12.33 -6.02 -16.13
C ARG A 34 11.79 -6.46 -17.49
N GLU A 35 12.62 -7.19 -18.27
CA GLU A 35 12.28 -7.71 -19.58
C GLU A 35 11.15 -8.74 -19.53
N GLU A 36 11.17 -9.63 -18.55
CA GLU A 36 10.11 -10.63 -18.33
C GLU A 36 8.79 -9.95 -17.98
N VAL A 37 8.82 -8.97 -17.07
CA VAL A 37 7.62 -8.19 -16.68
C VAL A 37 7.07 -7.44 -17.89
N LYS A 38 7.93 -6.76 -18.66
CA LYS A 38 7.54 -6.05 -19.88
C LYS A 38 6.87 -6.96 -20.90
N ALA A 39 7.54 -8.08 -21.22
CA ALA A 39 7.04 -9.04 -22.21
C ALA A 39 5.69 -9.66 -21.77
N ALA A 40 5.55 -10.00 -20.49
CA ALA A 40 4.31 -10.55 -19.95
C ALA A 40 3.16 -9.53 -20.00
N LEU A 41 3.44 -8.27 -19.62
CA LEU A 41 2.47 -7.19 -19.68
C LEU A 41 2.06 -6.90 -21.12
N GLU A 42 3.01 -6.74 -22.05
CA GLU A 42 2.70 -6.47 -23.45
C GLU A 42 1.83 -7.56 -24.06
N LYS A 43 2.19 -8.82 -23.83
CA LYS A 43 1.38 -9.96 -24.27
C LYS A 43 -0.05 -9.90 -23.73
N LYS A 44 -0.22 -9.58 -22.44
CA LYS A 44 -1.55 -9.47 -21.83
C LYS A 44 -2.36 -8.32 -22.41
N LEU A 45 -1.75 -7.15 -22.56
CA LEU A 45 -2.41 -5.96 -23.13
C LEU A 45 -2.80 -6.17 -24.60
N ALA A 46 -1.93 -6.79 -25.40
CA ALA A 46 -2.24 -7.11 -26.80
C ALA A 46 -3.45 -8.06 -26.93
N VAL A 47 -3.52 -9.09 -26.07
CA VAL A 47 -4.66 -10.02 -26.05
C VAL A 47 -5.95 -9.30 -25.66
N LEU A 48 -5.93 -8.52 -24.60
CA LEU A 48 -7.12 -7.76 -24.15
C LEU A 48 -7.59 -6.75 -25.20
N SER A 49 -6.67 -6.04 -25.82
CA SER A 49 -6.96 -5.09 -26.90
C SER A 49 -7.55 -5.78 -28.13
N GLY A 50 -6.99 -6.93 -28.54
CA GLY A 50 -7.55 -7.74 -29.65
C GLY A 50 -8.94 -8.30 -29.36
N GLN A 51 -9.31 -8.46 -28.10
CA GLN A 51 -10.63 -8.86 -27.63
C GLN A 51 -11.59 -7.68 -27.43
N HIS A 52 -11.14 -6.44 -27.67
CA HIS A 52 -11.88 -5.21 -27.36
C HIS A 52 -12.33 -5.12 -25.89
N SER A 53 -11.57 -5.72 -24.97
CA SER A 53 -11.87 -5.66 -23.54
C SER A 53 -11.59 -4.27 -22.98
N VAL A 54 -12.41 -3.82 -22.03
CA VAL A 54 -12.17 -2.58 -21.30
C VAL A 54 -11.09 -2.83 -20.24
N LEU A 55 -10.18 -1.87 -20.09
CA LEU A 55 -9.18 -1.87 -19.04
C LEU A 55 -9.18 -0.48 -18.37
N ASP A 56 -9.54 -0.45 -17.08
CA ASP A 56 -9.58 0.78 -16.30
C ASP A 56 -8.26 1.08 -15.61
N VAL A 57 -7.59 0.04 -15.10
CA VAL A 57 -6.38 0.20 -14.29
C VAL A 57 -5.42 -0.98 -14.38
N ILE A 58 -4.13 -0.66 -14.39
CA ILE A 58 -3.02 -1.60 -14.17
C ILE A 58 -2.50 -1.35 -12.76
N THR A 59 -2.70 -2.30 -11.85
CA THR A 59 -2.34 -2.13 -10.44
C THR A 59 -1.16 -3.02 -10.07
N PHE A 60 -0.13 -2.41 -9.46
CA PHE A 60 0.96 -3.11 -8.79
C PHE A 60 0.59 -3.31 -7.32
N SER A 61 0.34 -4.54 -6.98
CA SER A 61 0.04 -5.03 -5.62
C SER A 61 0.35 -6.51 -5.60
N GLY A 62 0.23 -7.16 -4.47
CA GLY A 62 0.29 -8.62 -4.44
C GLY A 62 1.20 -9.17 -3.37
N ASN A 63 1.96 -10.20 -3.65
CA ASN A 63 2.65 -11.05 -2.69
C ASN A 63 3.89 -10.39 -2.04
N GLY A 64 3.73 -9.17 -1.55
CA GLY A 64 4.77 -8.40 -0.87
C GLY A 64 4.75 -6.92 -1.25
N GLU A 65 5.91 -6.25 -1.12
CA GLU A 65 6.07 -4.82 -1.39
C GLU A 65 6.67 -4.60 -2.78
N PRO A 66 5.92 -4.07 -3.76
CA PRO A 66 6.41 -3.93 -5.14
C PRO A 66 7.63 -2.99 -5.28
N THR A 67 7.75 -2.00 -4.41
CA THR A 67 8.88 -1.05 -4.44
C THR A 67 10.21 -1.63 -3.96
N LEU A 68 10.22 -2.87 -3.45
CA LEU A 68 11.45 -3.61 -3.17
C LEU A 68 12.16 -4.07 -4.45
N HIS A 69 11.44 -4.14 -5.57
CA HIS A 69 12.06 -4.57 -6.83
C HIS A 69 13.23 -3.64 -7.22
N PRO A 70 14.42 -4.16 -7.56
CA PRO A 70 15.58 -3.34 -7.89
C PRO A 70 15.32 -2.45 -9.12
N ASP A 71 14.64 -2.96 -10.14
CA ASP A 71 14.32 -2.25 -11.38
C ASP A 71 12.92 -1.60 -11.37
N PHE A 72 12.39 -1.26 -10.19
CA PHE A 72 11.02 -0.75 -10.05
C PHE A 72 10.74 0.45 -10.97
N LEU A 73 11.68 1.42 -11.05
CA LEU A 73 11.53 2.58 -11.92
C LEU A 73 11.40 2.18 -13.41
N GLY A 74 12.29 1.33 -13.88
CA GLY A 74 12.26 0.88 -15.28
C GLY A 74 11.00 0.08 -15.62
N ILE A 75 10.48 -0.71 -14.67
CA ILE A 75 9.22 -1.44 -14.85
C ILE A 75 8.04 -0.46 -14.95
N ILE A 76 8.01 0.60 -14.16
CA ILE A 76 6.95 1.62 -14.24
C ILE A 76 7.04 2.39 -15.57
N GLU A 77 8.25 2.76 -16.01
CA GLU A 77 8.47 3.38 -17.34
C GLU A 77 7.91 2.53 -18.47
N ASP A 78 8.28 1.25 -18.52
CA ASP A 78 7.79 0.30 -19.52
C ASP A 78 6.26 0.12 -19.43
N THR A 79 5.71 0.07 -18.21
CA THR A 79 4.26 -0.05 -17.99
C THR A 79 3.50 1.16 -18.52
N CYS A 80 3.98 2.37 -18.24
CA CYS A 80 3.37 3.60 -18.76
C CYS A 80 3.42 3.64 -20.30
N ALA A 81 4.54 3.29 -20.90
CA ALA A 81 4.68 3.25 -22.37
C ALA A 81 3.75 2.21 -23.02
N LEU A 82 3.63 1.02 -22.42
CA LEU A 82 2.72 -0.03 -22.92
C LEU A 82 1.25 0.36 -22.70
N ARG A 83 0.90 0.95 -21.54
CA ARG A 83 -0.43 1.48 -21.28
C ARG A 83 -0.82 2.52 -22.33
N ASP A 84 0.04 3.49 -22.60
CA ASP A 84 -0.22 4.56 -23.58
C ASP A 84 -0.42 4.01 -25.00
N ARG A 85 0.27 2.92 -25.34
CA ARG A 85 0.13 2.25 -26.64
C ARG A 85 -1.17 1.47 -26.78
N TYR A 86 -1.59 0.72 -25.77
CA TYR A 86 -2.70 -0.22 -25.86
C TYR A 86 -4.00 0.32 -25.24
N TYR A 87 -3.90 1.07 -24.14
CA TYR A 87 -5.02 1.56 -23.34
C TYR A 87 -4.73 2.96 -22.75
N PRO A 88 -4.68 4.00 -23.61
CA PRO A 88 -4.23 5.33 -23.17
C PRO A 88 -5.10 5.97 -22.08
N SER A 89 -6.35 5.50 -21.91
CA SER A 89 -7.24 5.97 -20.85
C SER A 89 -7.10 5.21 -19.54
N ALA A 90 -6.43 4.05 -19.54
CA ALA A 90 -6.25 3.27 -18.31
C ALA A 90 -5.29 3.96 -17.34
N LYS A 91 -5.47 3.70 -16.05
CA LYS A 91 -4.62 4.25 -14.99
C LYS A 91 -3.54 3.26 -14.58
N VAL A 92 -2.39 3.77 -14.15
CA VAL A 92 -1.36 2.98 -13.48
C VAL A 92 -1.43 3.27 -11.99
N SER A 93 -1.63 2.23 -11.19
CA SER A 93 -1.79 2.32 -9.73
C SER A 93 -0.73 1.48 -9.02
N VAL A 94 -0.19 2.00 -7.93
CA VAL A 94 0.73 1.27 -7.05
C VAL A 94 0.23 1.34 -5.63
N LEU A 95 0.12 0.17 -4.98
CA LEU A 95 -0.06 0.07 -3.53
C LEU A 95 1.30 -0.19 -2.90
N SER A 96 1.72 0.66 -1.97
CA SER A 96 3.01 0.55 -1.29
C SER A 96 2.88 0.79 0.21
N ASN A 97 3.64 0.04 0.98
CA ASN A 97 3.76 0.21 2.43
C ASN A 97 4.65 1.40 2.84
N SER A 98 5.08 2.21 1.89
CA SER A 98 5.84 3.46 2.09
C SER A 98 7.28 3.31 2.61
N THR A 99 7.76 2.09 2.87
CA THR A 99 9.09 1.88 3.48
C THR A 99 10.24 2.25 2.54
N GLN A 100 10.05 2.12 1.22
CA GLN A 100 11.10 2.36 0.22
C GLN A 100 11.13 3.81 -0.30
N LEU A 101 10.32 4.71 0.23
CA LEU A 101 10.27 6.12 -0.17
C LEU A 101 11.54 6.92 0.16
N GLY A 102 12.52 6.31 0.81
CA GLY A 102 13.88 6.86 0.95
C GLY A 102 14.73 6.70 -0.31
N ARG A 103 14.30 5.90 -1.29
CA ARG A 103 14.97 5.69 -2.57
C ARG A 103 14.45 6.69 -3.62
N PRO A 104 15.32 7.55 -4.21
CA PRO A 104 14.89 8.56 -5.19
C PRO A 104 14.25 7.96 -6.45
N ASP A 105 14.74 6.81 -6.93
CA ASP A 105 14.20 6.08 -8.07
C ASP A 105 12.75 5.59 -7.81
N VAL A 106 12.46 5.12 -6.60
CA VAL A 106 11.10 4.72 -6.19
C VAL A 106 10.17 5.93 -6.16
N VAL A 107 10.62 7.06 -5.60
CA VAL A 107 9.81 8.29 -5.58
C VAL A 107 9.54 8.79 -7.00
N GLN A 108 10.54 8.73 -7.88
CA GLN A 108 10.37 9.09 -9.29
C GLN A 108 9.34 8.17 -9.97
N ALA A 109 9.44 6.87 -9.81
CA ALA A 109 8.50 5.89 -10.35
C ALA A 109 7.07 6.15 -9.88
N LEU A 110 6.87 6.36 -8.58
CA LEU A 110 5.56 6.65 -8.01
C LEU A 110 4.97 7.97 -8.53
N LYS A 111 5.80 8.99 -8.79
CA LYS A 111 5.33 10.25 -9.41
C LYS A 111 4.86 10.08 -10.85
N MET A 112 5.30 9.04 -11.56
CA MET A 112 4.81 8.70 -12.90
C MET A 112 3.47 7.97 -12.89
N CYS A 113 3.09 7.36 -11.76
CA CYS A 113 1.81 6.65 -11.63
C CYS A 113 0.64 7.61 -11.47
N ASP A 114 -0.53 7.25 -12.00
CA ASP A 114 -1.77 8.01 -11.81
C ASP A 114 -2.25 7.94 -10.36
N ASN A 115 -2.21 6.74 -9.78
CA ASN A 115 -2.64 6.51 -8.41
C ASN A 115 -1.49 5.89 -7.59
N ARG A 116 -0.95 6.67 -6.69
CA ARG A 116 -0.02 6.23 -5.65
C ARG A 116 -0.77 6.10 -4.34
N ILE A 117 -1.01 4.85 -3.95
CA ILE A 117 -1.74 4.50 -2.73
C ILE A 117 -0.70 4.09 -1.70
N LEU A 118 -0.45 4.97 -0.75
CA LEU A 118 0.66 4.89 0.20
C LEU A 118 0.13 4.66 1.61
N LYS A 119 0.69 3.66 2.29
CA LYS A 119 0.18 3.19 3.57
C LYS A 119 0.78 3.93 4.77
N LEU A 120 -0.10 4.21 5.75
CA LEU A 120 0.24 4.56 7.12
C LEU A 120 -0.85 4.00 8.05
N ASP A 121 -0.63 2.83 8.64
CA ASP A 121 -1.63 2.14 9.45
C ASP A 121 -1.65 2.58 10.92
N ALA A 122 -0.60 3.23 11.38
CA ALA A 122 -0.50 3.78 12.73
C ALA A 122 0.28 5.09 12.72
N ALA A 123 -0.06 5.98 13.64
CA ALA A 123 0.63 7.26 13.82
C ALA A 123 1.56 7.27 15.05
N THR A 124 1.67 6.15 15.77
CA THR A 124 2.64 5.93 16.86
C THR A 124 3.58 4.79 16.53
N ASP A 125 4.83 4.91 16.96
CA ASP A 125 5.85 3.85 16.74
C ASP A 125 5.44 2.54 17.42
N THR A 126 4.80 2.63 18.57
CA THR A 126 4.34 1.44 19.32
C THR A 126 3.30 0.67 18.52
N MET A 127 2.28 1.35 18.00
CA MET A 127 1.21 0.69 17.25
C MET A 127 1.71 0.21 15.87
N MET A 128 2.55 0.98 15.18
CA MET A 128 3.19 0.55 13.94
C MET A 128 3.98 -0.76 14.14
N ARG A 129 4.75 -0.88 15.23
CA ARG A 129 5.50 -2.11 15.52
C ARG A 129 4.61 -3.30 15.81
N ARG A 130 3.41 -3.09 16.37
CA ARG A 130 2.45 -4.15 16.68
C ARG A 130 1.64 -4.57 15.46
N ILE A 131 1.29 -3.64 14.58
CA ILE A 131 0.46 -3.91 13.39
C ILE A 131 1.32 -4.33 12.21
N ASP A 132 2.34 -3.53 11.88
CA ASP A 132 3.11 -3.67 10.63
C ASP A 132 4.34 -4.55 10.78
N LEU A 133 4.82 -4.77 12.00
CA LEU A 133 6.00 -5.61 12.30
C LEU A 133 7.15 -5.31 11.31
N PRO A 134 7.71 -4.09 11.30
CA PRO A 134 8.72 -3.71 10.31
C PRO A 134 9.98 -4.57 10.43
N VAL A 135 10.47 -5.11 9.30
CA VAL A 135 11.71 -5.87 9.21
C VAL A 135 12.92 -4.99 9.63
N ASN A 136 12.87 -3.70 9.27
CA ASN A 136 13.82 -2.72 9.78
C ASN A 136 13.35 -2.18 11.13
N GLU A 137 13.92 -2.67 12.22
CA GLU A 137 13.59 -2.24 13.58
C GLU A 137 13.87 -0.74 13.84
N GLY A 138 14.77 -0.12 13.07
CA GLY A 138 15.06 1.32 13.13
C GLY A 138 14.03 2.21 12.46
N LEU A 139 13.03 1.64 11.76
CA LEU A 139 11.98 2.43 11.14
C LEU A 139 11.09 3.10 12.18
N THR A 140 10.75 4.37 11.96
CA THR A 140 9.86 5.15 12.81
C THR A 140 8.73 5.76 12.01
N VAL A 141 7.61 6.05 12.65
CA VAL A 141 6.49 6.82 12.06
C VAL A 141 6.98 8.18 11.58
N LYS A 142 7.85 8.84 12.33
CA LYS A 142 8.47 10.10 11.92
C LYS A 142 9.16 9.96 10.54
N THR A 143 9.94 8.91 10.35
CA THR A 143 10.62 8.64 9.07
C THR A 143 9.62 8.40 7.94
N LEU A 144 8.55 7.63 8.18
CA LEU A 144 7.50 7.44 7.18
C LEU A 144 6.79 8.74 6.82
N MET A 145 6.46 9.58 7.82
CA MET A 145 5.85 10.89 7.62
C MET A 145 6.73 11.84 6.79
N GLU A 146 8.04 11.89 7.07
CA GLU A 146 8.99 12.69 6.30
C GLU A 146 9.06 12.22 4.84
N ARG A 147 9.06 10.91 4.62
CA ARG A 147 9.07 10.29 3.27
C ARG A 147 7.77 10.56 2.51
N LEU A 148 6.62 10.38 3.14
CA LEU A 148 5.30 10.69 2.55
C LEU A 148 5.17 12.17 2.21
N GLY A 149 5.74 13.06 3.02
CA GLY A 149 5.73 14.50 2.78
C GLY A 149 6.37 14.94 1.46
N GLN A 150 7.24 14.11 0.83
CA GLN A 150 7.86 14.39 -0.46
C GLN A 150 6.87 14.45 -1.63
N PHE A 151 5.65 13.93 -1.43
CA PHE A 151 4.59 13.98 -2.44
C PHE A 151 3.70 15.23 -2.33
N HIS A 152 3.89 16.07 -1.30
CA HIS A 152 3.14 17.31 -1.10
C HIS A 152 1.62 17.12 -1.22
N GLY A 153 1.12 16.05 -0.64
CA GLY A 153 -0.30 15.68 -0.66
C GLY A 153 -0.78 14.95 -1.93
N ASP A 154 0.01 14.90 -3.00
CA ASP A 154 -0.39 14.22 -4.24
C ASP A 154 -0.27 12.68 -4.15
N PHE A 155 -1.03 12.09 -3.25
CA PHE A 155 -1.16 10.63 -3.07
C PHE A 155 -2.49 10.31 -2.35
N THR A 156 -2.90 9.05 -2.42
CA THR A 156 -3.96 8.51 -1.58
C THR A 156 -3.33 7.90 -0.34
N LEU A 157 -3.67 8.39 0.84
CA LEU A 157 -3.29 7.77 2.10
C LEU A 157 -4.17 6.57 2.37
N GLN A 158 -3.57 5.39 2.58
CA GLN A 158 -4.31 4.18 2.91
C GLN A 158 -4.04 3.75 4.35
N THR A 159 -5.08 3.43 5.10
CA THR A 159 -4.99 2.97 6.49
C THR A 159 -5.94 1.81 6.75
N CYS A 160 -5.40 0.71 7.28
CA CYS A 160 -6.20 -0.40 7.82
C CYS A 160 -6.51 -0.14 9.29
N PHE A 161 -7.79 -0.10 9.64
CA PHE A 161 -8.21 -0.07 11.04
C PHE A 161 -8.58 -1.47 11.51
N LEU A 162 -8.02 -1.86 12.66
CA LEU A 162 -8.22 -3.17 13.24
C LEU A 162 -8.00 -3.14 14.75
N ARG A 163 -8.51 -4.16 15.44
CA ARG A 163 -8.19 -4.44 16.83
C ARG A 163 -7.97 -5.93 17.02
N GLY A 164 -7.43 -6.32 18.17
CA GLY A 164 -7.18 -7.70 18.51
C GLY A 164 -5.92 -7.88 19.36
N GLU A 165 -5.26 -9.00 19.15
CA GLU A 165 -4.05 -9.36 19.91
C GLU A 165 -3.04 -10.06 18.99
N HIS A 166 -1.76 -9.83 19.23
CA HIS A 166 -0.65 -10.55 18.63
C HIS A 166 0.47 -10.72 19.69
N ASP A 167 0.96 -11.95 19.89
CA ASP A 167 2.00 -12.30 20.85
C ASP A 167 1.71 -11.75 22.27
N GLY A 168 0.47 -11.84 22.74
CA GLY A 168 0.05 -11.37 24.07
C GLY A 168 0.00 -9.83 24.19
N GLN A 169 0.13 -9.09 23.08
CA GLN A 169 0.05 -7.65 23.05
C GLN A 169 -1.25 -7.20 22.38
N SER A 170 -1.97 -6.31 23.05
CA SER A 170 -3.17 -5.70 22.46
C SER A 170 -2.81 -4.82 21.28
N ILE A 171 -3.58 -4.96 20.22
CA ILE A 171 -3.56 -4.15 19.00
C ILE A 171 -4.91 -3.43 18.91
N ASP A 172 -4.91 -2.11 18.84
CA ASP A 172 -6.10 -1.32 18.58
C ASP A 172 -5.71 0.08 18.09
N ASN A 173 -5.75 0.31 16.79
CA ASN A 173 -5.52 1.64 16.22
C ASN A 173 -6.80 2.47 16.10
N THR A 174 -7.91 2.01 16.69
CA THR A 174 -9.16 2.76 16.78
C THR A 174 -9.35 3.46 18.13
N THR A 175 -8.39 3.32 19.05
CA THR A 175 -8.46 4.05 20.33
C THR A 175 -8.48 5.57 20.10
N PRO A 176 -9.08 6.38 21.00
CA PRO A 176 -9.10 7.83 20.86
C PRO A 176 -7.72 8.45 20.67
N GLU A 177 -6.70 7.91 21.34
CA GLU A 177 -5.32 8.38 21.30
C GLU A 177 -4.68 8.10 19.91
N GLU A 178 -4.82 6.88 19.39
CA GLU A 178 -4.29 6.49 18.08
C GLU A 178 -5.00 7.24 16.95
N VAL A 179 -6.32 7.36 17.02
CA VAL A 179 -7.12 8.12 16.04
C VAL A 179 -6.76 9.61 16.08
N ALA A 180 -6.54 10.20 17.25
CA ALA A 180 -6.12 11.60 17.35
C ALA A 180 -4.74 11.82 16.73
N ALA A 181 -3.75 10.95 17.03
CA ALA A 181 -2.43 11.00 16.42
C ALA A 181 -2.49 10.79 14.89
N TRP A 182 -3.36 9.91 14.42
CA TRP A 182 -3.58 9.68 12.99
C TRP A 182 -4.21 10.91 12.30
N TYR A 183 -5.16 11.60 12.93
CA TYR A 183 -5.70 12.86 12.41
C TYR A 183 -4.62 13.94 12.28
N GLU A 184 -3.72 14.06 13.26
CA GLU A 184 -2.59 14.98 13.18
C GLU A 184 -1.66 14.64 12.01
N ALA A 185 -1.43 13.34 11.77
CA ALA A 185 -0.64 12.87 10.63
C ALA A 185 -1.34 13.21 9.29
N VAL A 186 -2.65 13.00 9.18
CA VAL A 186 -3.45 13.39 8.00
C VAL A 186 -3.37 14.90 7.77
N ASP A 187 -3.61 15.69 8.80
CA ASP A 187 -3.58 17.16 8.70
C ASP A 187 -2.20 17.69 8.30
N ARG A 188 -1.12 17.01 8.70
CA ARG A 188 0.25 17.37 8.31
C ARG A 188 0.60 16.96 6.87
N LEU A 189 0.10 15.80 6.42
CA LEU A 189 0.40 15.24 5.09
C LEU A 189 -0.47 15.84 3.99
N HIS A 190 -1.69 16.28 4.33
CA HIS A 190 -2.70 16.80 3.40
C HIS A 190 -2.90 15.91 2.15
N PRO A 191 -3.14 14.57 2.30
CA PRO A 191 -3.30 13.70 1.16
C PRO A 191 -4.51 14.13 0.33
N LYS A 192 -4.43 13.99 -1.02
CA LYS A 192 -5.54 14.34 -1.92
C LYS A 192 -6.77 13.45 -1.72
N GLN A 193 -6.56 12.26 -1.18
CA GLN A 193 -7.61 11.29 -0.87
C GLN A 193 -7.17 10.42 0.30
N ILE A 194 -8.10 9.98 1.10
CA ILE A 194 -7.91 9.06 2.21
C ILE A 194 -8.76 7.82 1.97
N MET A 195 -8.15 6.65 2.08
CA MET A 195 -8.82 5.37 1.97
C MET A 195 -8.65 4.62 3.28
N ILE A 196 -9.73 4.46 4.04
CA ILE A 196 -9.72 3.65 5.24
C ILE A 196 -10.47 2.34 4.99
N TYR A 197 -9.92 1.24 5.47
CA TYR A 197 -10.50 -0.08 5.26
C TYR A 197 -10.29 -0.98 6.47
N VAL A 198 -10.99 -2.12 6.47
CA VAL A 198 -10.94 -3.14 7.52
C VAL A 198 -10.47 -4.46 6.94
N ILE A 199 -10.12 -5.40 7.81
CA ILE A 199 -9.84 -6.78 7.42
C ILE A 199 -11.12 -7.42 6.83
N ASP A 200 -11.02 -8.08 5.70
CA ASP A 200 -12.17 -8.70 5.02
C ASP A 200 -11.94 -10.18 4.70
N ARG A 201 -10.69 -10.63 4.66
CA ARG A 201 -10.30 -12.00 4.37
C ARG A 201 -9.52 -12.61 5.53
N LYS A 202 -9.21 -13.89 5.41
CA LYS A 202 -8.38 -14.59 6.39
C LYS A 202 -7.01 -13.90 6.52
N THR A 203 -6.63 -13.66 7.75
CA THR A 203 -5.35 -13.05 8.15
C THR A 203 -4.41 -14.10 8.75
N PRO A 204 -3.09 -13.86 8.76
CA PRO A 204 -2.15 -14.78 9.39
C PRO A 204 -2.29 -14.81 10.91
N GLU A 205 -2.69 -13.68 11.52
CA GLU A 205 -3.08 -13.61 12.92
C GLU A 205 -4.57 -13.93 13.08
N GLU A 206 -4.91 -14.86 13.99
CA GLU A 206 -6.29 -15.35 14.16
C GLU A 206 -7.12 -14.50 15.12
N HIS A 207 -6.47 -13.72 15.99
CA HIS A 207 -7.12 -12.96 17.06
C HIS A 207 -7.38 -11.49 16.69
N LEU A 208 -7.63 -11.23 15.40
CA LEU A 208 -8.00 -9.89 14.92
C LEU A 208 -9.49 -9.74 14.75
N GLU A 209 -9.97 -8.55 15.04
CA GLU A 209 -11.37 -8.18 14.93
C GLU A 209 -11.57 -7.15 13.82
N LYS A 210 -12.59 -7.37 12.99
CA LYS A 210 -13.06 -6.41 11.99
C LYS A 210 -13.76 -5.25 12.68
N ILE A 211 -13.37 -4.02 12.31
CA ILE A 211 -14.03 -2.81 12.81
C ILE A 211 -15.39 -2.66 12.13
N PRO A 212 -16.48 -2.41 12.89
CA PRO A 212 -17.80 -2.20 12.31
C PRO A 212 -17.84 -0.94 11.42
N ARG A 213 -18.61 -1.02 10.32
CA ARG A 213 -18.76 0.09 9.38
C ARG A 213 -19.17 1.41 10.06
N GLU A 214 -20.06 1.35 11.02
CA GLU A 214 -20.50 2.53 11.76
C GLU A 214 -19.35 3.24 12.49
N GLU A 215 -18.42 2.47 13.05
CA GLU A 215 -17.23 3.01 13.71
C GLU A 215 -16.27 3.62 12.69
N MET A 216 -16.06 2.97 11.55
CA MET A 216 -15.27 3.52 10.45
C MET A 216 -15.86 4.85 9.93
N GLU A 217 -17.17 4.94 9.82
CA GLU A 217 -17.84 6.19 9.41
C GLU A 217 -17.68 7.28 10.49
N ARG A 218 -17.65 6.94 11.78
CA ARG A 218 -17.33 7.90 12.85
C ARG A 218 -15.90 8.43 12.76
N ILE A 219 -14.94 7.57 12.39
CA ILE A 219 -13.55 8.00 12.16
C ILE A 219 -13.43 8.88 10.89
N ALA A 220 -14.20 8.59 9.83
CA ALA A 220 -14.16 9.36 8.60
C ALA A 220 -14.84 10.75 8.72
N ALA A 221 -15.88 10.86 9.53
CA ALA A 221 -16.75 12.05 9.57
C ALA A 221 -16.00 13.38 9.87
N PRO A 222 -15.08 13.48 10.85
CA PRO A 222 -14.36 14.71 11.13
C PRO A 222 -13.46 15.14 9.95
N LEU A 223 -12.88 14.20 9.21
CA LEU A 223 -12.04 14.50 8.05
C LEU A 223 -12.88 15.01 6.88
N ARG A 224 -14.04 14.38 6.62
CA ARG A 224 -14.98 14.88 5.61
C ARG A 224 -15.50 16.28 5.95
N ALA A 225 -15.74 16.56 7.22
CA ALA A 225 -16.12 17.90 7.67
C ALA A 225 -15.03 18.96 7.43
N LYS A 226 -13.75 18.56 7.41
CA LYS A 226 -12.60 19.39 7.02
C LYS A 226 -12.41 19.48 5.50
N GLY A 227 -13.21 18.79 4.68
CA GLY A 227 -13.15 18.80 3.22
C GLY A 227 -12.27 17.73 2.58
N TYR A 228 -11.76 16.77 3.36
CA TYR A 228 -11.03 15.64 2.77
C TYR A 228 -11.96 14.68 2.02
N ASP A 229 -11.49 14.14 0.90
CA ASP A 229 -12.11 13.02 0.20
C ASP A 229 -11.79 11.71 0.93
N VAL A 230 -12.77 11.13 1.62
CA VAL A 230 -12.58 9.91 2.44
C VAL A 230 -13.44 8.77 1.93
N ILE A 231 -12.78 7.71 1.46
CA ILE A 231 -13.40 6.44 1.07
C ILE A 231 -13.34 5.49 2.27
N VAL A 232 -14.47 4.88 2.60
CA VAL A 232 -14.61 3.86 3.65
C VAL A 232 -14.97 2.53 2.99
N SER A 233 -14.10 1.52 3.16
CA SER A 233 -14.31 0.13 2.73
C SER A 233 -14.42 -0.77 3.97
N ALA A 234 -15.67 -1.09 4.41
CA ALA A 234 -15.95 -1.86 5.61
C ALA A 234 -17.12 -2.84 5.42
#